data_265630fc18c5787410d26ace5904ef9c
#
_entry.id   265630fc18c5787410d26ace5904ef9c
#
_cell.length_a   1.000
_cell.length_b   1.000
_cell.length_c   1.000
_cell.angle_alpha   90.00
_cell.angle_beta   90.00
_cell.angle_gamma   90.00
#
_symmetry.space_group_name_H-M   'P 1'
#
loop_
_entity.id
_entity.type
_entity.pdbx_description
1 polymer ?
#
loop_
_entity_poly.entity_id
_entity_poly.type
_entity_poly.pdbx_seq_one_letter_code
_entity_poly.pdbx_strand_id
1 'polypeptide(L)'
;MAHSESAAFEKAAKALDTFQIEIPSWGFANTGTRFGKFVQAAAASTIEEKFSDASEVHHLTGSTPTMALHVLWDLPNGVADIPAVHDLERKYGVRSGAINPNLFQDQEYKFGSLCNPSAEIRKHAMRCV
;
A
#
# COMPACT_ATOMS: atom_id res chain seq x y z
N MET A 1 21.19 28.60 -25.24
CA MET A 1 21.37 27.75 -24.04
C MET A 1 20.30 28.02 -22.97
N ALA A 2 19.94 29.24 -22.63
CA ALA A 2 18.94 29.58 -21.62
C ALA A 2 17.52 28.99 -21.84
N HIS A 3 17.05 28.85 -23.09
CA HIS A 3 15.73 28.28 -23.40
C HIS A 3 15.61 26.77 -23.12
N SER A 4 16.72 26.04 -23.22
CA SER A 4 16.72 24.57 -22.95
C SER A 4 16.70 24.26 -21.45
N GLU A 5 17.32 25.08 -20.64
CA GLU A 5 17.31 24.97 -19.17
C GLU A 5 15.93 25.32 -18.60
N SER A 6 15.26 26.33 -19.13
CA SER A 6 13.88 26.69 -18.76
C SER A 6 12.90 25.57 -19.06
N ALA A 7 12.96 24.94 -20.24
CA ALA A 7 12.08 23.83 -20.60
C ALA A 7 12.31 22.57 -19.75
N ALA A 8 13.56 22.28 -19.39
CA ALA A 8 13.90 21.17 -18.48
C ALA A 8 13.38 21.42 -17.06
N PHE A 9 13.52 22.65 -16.59
CA PHE A 9 12.98 23.05 -15.27
C PHE A 9 11.45 22.95 -15.23
N GLU A 10 10.76 23.50 -16.23
CA GLU A 10 9.29 23.42 -16.31
C GLU A 10 8.79 21.98 -16.37
N LYS A 11 9.46 21.10 -17.10
CA LYS A 11 9.15 19.67 -17.15
C LYS A 11 9.33 19.00 -15.78
N ALA A 12 10.42 19.32 -15.08
CA ALA A 12 10.68 18.77 -13.74
C ALA A 12 9.67 19.29 -12.72
N ALA A 13 9.35 20.60 -12.73
CA ALA A 13 8.35 21.20 -11.86
C ALA A 13 6.98 20.54 -12.08
N LYS A 14 6.54 20.40 -13.33
CA LYS A 14 5.28 19.71 -13.65
C LYS A 14 5.26 18.25 -13.19
N ALA A 15 6.40 17.55 -13.29
CA ALA A 15 6.48 16.16 -12.81
C ALA A 15 6.33 16.09 -11.29
N LEU A 16 6.88 17.06 -10.55
CA LEU A 16 6.72 17.16 -9.10
C LEU A 16 5.28 17.51 -8.70
N ASP A 17 4.65 18.46 -9.40
CA ASP A 17 3.26 18.87 -9.13
C ASP A 17 2.25 17.74 -9.35
N THR A 18 2.57 16.79 -10.23
CA THR A 18 1.72 15.63 -10.54
C THR A 18 2.15 14.37 -9.83
N PHE A 19 3.23 14.41 -9.06
CA PHE A 19 3.75 13.26 -8.33
C PHE A 19 2.82 12.88 -7.18
N GLN A 20 2.43 11.63 -7.14
CA GLN A 20 1.56 11.08 -6.09
C GLN A 20 2.29 9.98 -5.34
N ILE A 21 2.04 9.91 -4.05
CA ILE A 21 2.61 8.92 -3.15
C ILE A 21 1.48 7.96 -2.72
N GLU A 22 1.72 6.68 -2.83
CA GLU A 22 0.86 5.67 -2.25
C GLU A 22 1.34 5.34 -0.83
N ILE A 23 0.44 5.41 0.15
CA ILE A 23 0.75 5.14 1.55
C ILE A 23 0.44 3.68 1.86
N PRO A 24 1.32 2.93 2.54
CA PRO A 24 1.02 1.58 2.97
C PRO A 24 0.07 1.56 4.18
N SER A 25 -1.02 0.80 4.12
CA SER A 25 -2.00 0.66 5.22
C SER A 25 -1.36 0.23 6.54
N TRP A 26 -0.38 -0.65 6.43
CA TRP A 26 0.36 -1.16 7.60
C TRP A 26 1.30 -0.13 8.24
N GLY A 27 1.51 1.01 7.60
CA GLY A 27 2.22 2.15 8.20
C GLY A 27 1.46 2.80 9.35
N PHE A 28 0.13 2.69 9.36
CA PHE A 28 -0.74 3.24 10.40
C PHE A 28 -0.97 2.28 11.56
N ALA A 29 -0.63 1.01 11.42
CA ALA A 29 -0.94 -0.04 12.38
C ALA A 29 0.30 -0.62 13.07
N ASN A 30 0.07 -1.41 14.12
CA ASN A 30 1.11 -2.22 14.77
C ASN A 30 1.43 -3.52 14.00
N THR A 31 1.31 -3.51 12.66
CA THR A 31 1.50 -4.66 11.76
C THR A 31 2.65 -4.40 10.78
N GLY A 32 3.00 -5.39 10.01
CA GLY A 32 3.79 -5.22 8.80
C GLY A 32 5.28 -5.00 8.96
N THR A 33 5.90 -5.30 10.07
CA THR A 33 7.35 -5.14 10.21
C THR A 33 8.08 -6.49 10.22
N ARG A 34 9.27 -6.53 9.63
CA ARG A 34 10.20 -7.65 9.71
C ARG A 34 10.92 -7.72 11.05
N PHE A 35 11.03 -6.60 11.72
CA PHE A 35 11.75 -6.45 12.98
C PHE A 35 10.74 -6.20 14.10
N GLY A 36 11.10 -6.56 15.31
CA GLY A 36 10.35 -6.19 16.50
C GLY A 36 10.15 -4.67 16.55
N LYS A 37 8.98 -4.24 16.95
CA LYS A 37 8.64 -2.83 17.11
C LYS A 37 7.97 -2.58 18.45
N PHE A 38 8.02 -1.34 18.87
CA PHE A 38 7.25 -0.90 20.01
C PHE A 38 5.78 -0.72 19.60
N VAL A 39 4.88 -1.22 20.44
CA VAL A 39 3.44 -1.03 20.23
C VAL A 39 3.10 0.45 20.43
N GLN A 40 2.45 1.03 19.44
CA GLN A 40 1.94 2.39 19.47
C GLN A 40 0.48 2.36 19.94
N ALA A 41 0.18 3.06 21.02
CA ALA A 41 -1.18 3.08 21.59
C ALA A 41 -2.22 3.73 20.65
N ALA A 42 -1.78 4.69 19.84
CA ALA A 42 -2.63 5.40 18.86
C ALA A 42 -2.62 4.77 17.47
N ALA A 43 -1.97 3.62 17.29
CA ALA A 43 -1.97 2.96 15.98
C ALA A 43 -3.35 2.43 15.62
N ALA A 44 -3.70 2.55 14.33
CA ALA A 44 -4.95 2.02 13.79
C ALA A 44 -5.06 0.50 14.03
N SER A 45 -6.21 0.05 14.47
CA SER A 45 -6.54 -1.35 14.75
C SER A 45 -7.56 -1.94 13.78
N THR A 46 -8.27 -1.09 13.05
CA THR A 46 -9.26 -1.48 12.03
C THR A 46 -8.90 -0.91 10.66
N ILE A 47 -9.44 -1.51 9.61
CA ILE A 47 -9.28 -0.98 8.25
C ILE A 47 -9.90 0.43 8.13
N GLU A 48 -11.00 0.69 8.82
CA GLU A 48 -11.65 2.00 8.82
C GLU A 48 -10.74 3.08 9.44
N GLU A 49 -10.10 2.78 10.58
CA GLU A 49 -9.14 3.71 11.20
C GLU A 49 -7.97 4.01 10.27
N LYS A 50 -7.46 3.00 9.53
CA LYS A 50 -6.41 3.20 8.53
C LYS A 50 -6.83 4.14 7.40
N PHE A 51 -8.07 4.00 6.89
CA PHE A 51 -8.61 4.92 5.89
C PHE A 51 -8.79 6.34 6.44
N SER A 52 -9.22 6.47 7.70
CA SER A 52 -9.32 7.75 8.38
C SER A 52 -7.95 8.45 8.48
N ASP A 53 -6.93 7.74 8.94
CA ASP A 53 -5.56 8.26 9.07
C ASP A 53 -4.97 8.62 7.70
N ALA A 54 -5.17 7.76 6.70
CA ALA A 54 -4.72 8.03 5.33
C ALA A 54 -5.40 9.27 4.73
N SER A 55 -6.70 9.47 5.02
CA SER A 55 -7.43 10.67 4.62
C SER A 55 -6.86 11.93 5.24
N GLU A 56 -6.51 11.89 6.53
CA GLU A 56 -5.88 13.01 7.20
C GLU A 56 -4.53 13.36 6.60
N VAL A 57 -3.68 12.36 6.33
CA VAL A 57 -2.40 12.58 5.65
C VAL A 57 -2.61 13.18 4.26
N HIS A 58 -3.59 12.66 3.50
CA HIS A 58 -3.91 13.19 2.18
C HIS A 58 -4.41 14.64 2.26
N HIS A 59 -5.28 14.94 3.21
CA HIS A 59 -5.79 16.29 3.44
C HIS A 59 -4.67 17.30 3.75
N LEU A 60 -3.71 16.90 4.60
CA LEU A 60 -2.61 17.77 4.99
C LEU A 60 -1.53 17.93 3.92
N THR A 61 -1.30 16.92 3.09
CA THR A 61 -0.19 16.91 2.13
C THR A 61 -0.61 17.13 0.68
N GLY A 62 -1.85 16.80 0.32
CA GLY A 62 -2.36 16.81 -1.05
C GLY A 62 -1.75 15.74 -1.97
N SER A 63 -0.83 14.90 -1.47
CA SER A 63 0.04 14.06 -2.32
C SER A 63 -0.24 12.56 -2.22
N THR A 64 -1.16 12.12 -1.37
CA THR A 64 -1.36 10.70 -1.02
C THR A 64 -2.79 10.22 -1.27
N PRO A 65 -3.29 10.24 -2.52
CA PRO A 65 -4.69 9.93 -2.84
C PRO A 65 -5.02 8.44 -2.80
N THR A 66 -3.99 7.58 -2.62
CA THR A 66 -4.14 6.13 -2.62
C THR A 66 -3.43 5.48 -1.44
N MET A 67 -3.99 4.35 -0.98
CA MET A 67 -3.43 3.52 0.08
C MET A 67 -3.26 2.09 -0.42
N ALA A 68 -2.01 1.56 -0.30
CA ALA A 68 -1.73 0.15 -0.58
C ALA A 68 -2.31 -0.72 0.53
N LEU A 69 -3.00 -1.79 0.15
CA LEU A 69 -3.58 -2.76 1.07
C LEU A 69 -2.77 -4.05 1.12
N HIS A 70 -2.81 -4.74 2.24
CA HIS A 70 -2.22 -6.06 2.41
C HIS A 70 -3.31 -7.10 2.67
N VAL A 71 -3.36 -8.13 1.83
CA VAL A 71 -4.44 -9.15 1.87
C VAL A 71 -4.61 -9.72 3.28
N LEU A 72 -3.53 -10.11 3.95
CA LEU A 72 -3.60 -10.73 5.27
C LEU A 72 -4.16 -9.82 6.37
N TRP A 73 -3.89 -8.50 6.29
CA TRP A 73 -4.19 -7.57 7.39
C TRP A 73 -5.39 -6.68 7.12
N ASP A 74 -5.74 -6.47 5.85
CA ASP A 74 -6.78 -5.53 5.44
C ASP A 74 -7.98 -6.22 4.81
N LEU A 75 -7.80 -7.44 4.29
CA LEU A 75 -8.82 -8.22 3.62
C LEU A 75 -8.90 -9.66 4.20
N PRO A 76 -9.16 -9.82 5.52
CA PRO A 76 -9.12 -11.14 6.17
C PRO A 76 -10.12 -12.15 5.58
N ASN A 77 -11.21 -11.68 4.95
CA ASN A 77 -12.18 -12.52 4.24
C ASN A 77 -11.99 -12.48 2.71
N GLY A 78 -10.86 -11.94 2.24
CA GLY A 78 -10.51 -11.84 0.82
C GLY A 78 -11.49 -10.95 0.04
N VAL A 79 -11.98 -11.45 -1.08
CA VAL A 79 -12.88 -10.69 -1.97
C VAL A 79 -14.20 -10.27 -1.32
N ALA A 80 -14.62 -10.93 -0.25
CA ALA A 80 -15.83 -10.57 0.49
C ALA A 80 -15.74 -9.21 1.19
N ASP A 81 -14.51 -8.73 1.45
CA ASP A 81 -14.28 -7.43 2.10
C ASP A 81 -14.31 -6.25 1.10
N ILE A 82 -14.23 -6.52 -0.21
CA ILE A 82 -14.13 -5.47 -1.24
C ILE A 82 -15.30 -4.46 -1.19
N PRO A 83 -16.58 -4.86 -1.03
CA PRO A 83 -17.66 -3.89 -0.92
C PRO A 83 -17.49 -2.92 0.24
N ALA A 84 -17.06 -3.42 1.40
CA ALA A 84 -16.80 -2.58 2.57
C ALA A 84 -15.63 -1.61 2.34
N VAL A 85 -14.57 -2.07 1.67
CA VAL A 85 -13.44 -1.21 1.28
C VAL A 85 -13.91 -0.08 0.36
N HIS A 86 -14.75 -0.37 -0.64
CA HIS A 86 -15.30 0.68 -1.52
C HIS A 86 -16.20 1.68 -0.77
N ASP A 87 -16.89 1.25 0.29
CA ASP A 87 -17.63 2.18 1.15
C ASP A 87 -16.69 3.13 1.90
N LEU A 88 -15.56 2.60 2.40
CA LEU A 88 -14.53 3.40 3.06
C LEU A 88 -13.84 4.37 2.10
N GLU A 89 -13.53 3.93 0.87
CA GLU A 89 -12.99 4.82 -0.17
C GLU A 89 -13.90 6.03 -0.42
N ARG A 90 -15.20 5.79 -0.54
CA ARG A 90 -16.18 6.86 -0.72
C ARG A 90 -16.31 7.77 0.51
N LYS A 91 -16.22 7.19 1.69
CA LYS A 91 -16.36 7.92 2.96
C LYS A 91 -15.16 8.84 3.21
N TYR A 92 -13.96 8.35 2.94
CA TYR A 92 -12.71 9.02 3.32
C TYR A 92 -11.98 9.70 2.16
N GLY A 93 -12.40 9.50 0.92
CA GLY A 93 -11.80 10.15 -0.25
C GLY A 93 -10.40 9.64 -0.63
N VAL A 94 -9.97 8.54 -0.03
CA VAL A 94 -8.71 7.84 -0.36
C VAL A 94 -9.08 6.53 -1.06
N ARG A 95 -8.41 6.22 -2.17
CA ARG A 95 -8.67 5.00 -2.94
C ARG A 95 -7.71 3.88 -2.54
N SER A 96 -8.13 2.66 -2.70
CA SER A 96 -7.21 1.52 -2.70
C SER A 96 -6.28 1.62 -3.90
N GLY A 97 -4.99 1.38 -3.66
CA GLY A 97 -3.95 1.32 -4.68
C GLY A 97 -3.49 -0.10 -4.92
N ALA A 98 -2.20 -0.37 -4.71
CA ALA A 98 -1.64 -1.71 -4.85
C ALA A 98 -2.20 -2.68 -3.80
N ILE A 99 -2.41 -3.92 -4.22
CA ILE A 99 -2.76 -5.02 -3.33
C ILE A 99 -1.52 -5.89 -3.12
N ASN A 100 -1.12 -6.06 -1.86
CA ASN A 100 0.06 -6.83 -1.49
C ASN A 100 -0.35 -8.22 -1.00
N PRO A 101 -0.12 -9.27 -1.78
CA PRO A 101 -0.38 -10.64 -1.36
C PRO A 101 0.66 -11.10 -0.33
N ASN A 102 0.27 -12.05 0.53
CA ASN A 102 1.21 -12.64 1.49
C ASN A 102 2.10 -13.70 0.83
N LEU A 103 3.15 -13.27 0.15
CA LEU A 103 4.10 -14.13 -0.57
C LEU A 103 5.49 -14.20 0.08
N PHE A 104 5.61 -13.93 1.39
CA PHE A 104 6.91 -13.80 2.04
C PHE A 104 6.99 -14.33 3.47
N GLN A 105 5.86 -14.64 4.12
CA GLN A 105 5.86 -15.06 5.52
C GLN A 105 5.99 -16.57 5.69
N ASP A 106 5.47 -17.36 4.76
CA ASP A 106 5.49 -18.80 4.84
C ASP A 106 6.90 -19.38 4.59
N GLN A 107 7.24 -20.45 5.28
CA GLN A 107 8.54 -21.10 5.18
C GLN A 107 8.86 -21.58 3.77
N GLU A 108 7.88 -21.93 2.98
CA GLU A 108 8.07 -22.32 1.58
C GLU A 108 8.66 -21.20 0.72
N TYR A 109 8.42 -19.93 1.09
CA TYR A 109 8.95 -18.76 0.40
C TYR A 109 10.36 -18.35 0.86
N LYS A 110 11.03 -19.17 1.67
CA LYS A 110 12.39 -18.90 2.17
C LYS A 110 13.39 -18.57 1.08
N PHE A 111 13.26 -19.18 -0.11
CA PHE A 111 14.10 -18.93 -1.27
C PHE A 111 13.42 -18.14 -2.38
N GLY A 112 12.41 -17.36 -2.02
CA GLY A 112 11.58 -16.58 -2.92
C GLY A 112 10.22 -17.23 -3.18
N SER A 113 9.29 -16.46 -3.73
CA SER A 113 7.94 -16.88 -4.09
C SER A 113 7.81 -17.07 -5.60
N LEU A 114 7.55 -15.98 -6.34
CA LEU A 114 7.44 -16.00 -7.82
C LEU A 114 8.75 -16.35 -8.52
N CYS A 115 9.89 -16.09 -7.88
CA CYS A 115 11.22 -16.44 -8.38
C CYS A 115 11.85 -17.63 -7.65
N ASN A 116 11.06 -18.45 -6.94
CA ASN A 116 11.57 -19.62 -6.22
C ASN A 116 12.18 -20.64 -7.20
N PRO A 117 13.30 -21.31 -6.85
CA PRO A 117 13.86 -22.39 -7.64
C PRO A 117 12.87 -23.53 -7.92
N SER A 118 11.99 -23.86 -6.97
CA SER A 118 10.95 -24.86 -7.12
C SER A 118 9.79 -24.36 -7.98
N ALA A 119 9.48 -25.08 -9.05
CA ALA A 119 8.34 -24.80 -9.91
C ALA A 119 6.99 -24.91 -9.18
N GLU A 120 6.87 -25.82 -8.20
CA GLU A 120 5.65 -26.00 -7.43
C GLU A 120 5.37 -24.79 -6.54
N ILE A 121 6.40 -24.23 -5.88
CA ILE A 121 6.28 -23.03 -5.06
C ILE A 121 5.92 -21.81 -5.94
N ARG A 122 6.54 -21.66 -7.12
CA ARG A 122 6.15 -20.59 -8.06
C ARG A 122 4.69 -20.69 -8.49
N LYS A 123 4.21 -21.91 -8.81
CA LYS A 123 2.80 -22.13 -9.18
C LYS A 123 1.87 -21.84 -8.00
N HIS A 124 2.27 -22.21 -6.78
CA HIS A 124 1.50 -21.87 -5.58
C HIS A 124 1.41 -20.34 -5.42
N ALA A 125 2.53 -19.64 -5.45
CA ALA A 125 2.58 -18.19 -5.37
C ALA A 125 1.70 -17.49 -6.42
N MET A 126 1.71 -17.98 -7.67
CA MET A 126 0.86 -17.45 -8.74
C MET A 126 -0.65 -17.62 -8.51
N ARG A 127 -1.07 -18.58 -7.66
CA ARG A 127 -2.49 -18.73 -7.30
C ARG A 127 -2.92 -17.80 -6.17
N CYS A 128 -1.95 -17.19 -5.46
CA CYS A 128 -2.19 -16.27 -4.36
C CYS A 128 -2.19 -14.79 -4.82
N VAL A 129 -1.88 -14.53 -6.09
CA VAL A 129 -1.93 -13.23 -6.74
C VAL A 129 -3.20 -13.12 -7.57
#